data_8a7a2dfcf7abe2c739ed6b407b8f3af6
#
_entry.id   8a7a2dfcf7abe2c739ed6b407b8f3af6
#
_cell.length_a   1.000
_cell.length_b   1.000
_cell.length_c   1.000
_cell.angle_alpha   90.00
_cell.angle_beta   90.00
_cell.angle_gamma   90.00
#
_symmetry.space_group_name_H-M   'P 1'
#
loop_
_entity.id
_entity.type
_entity.pdbx_description
1 polymer ?
#
loop_
_entity_poly.entity_id
_entity_poly.type
_entity_poly.pdbx_seq_one_letter_code
_entity_poly.pdbx_strand_id
1 'polypeptide(L)'
;KKKQPLVQVKNLCKYFEISRKETLKAVDDLTFDIYKGETVSLVGESGCGKSTTGRTMIKLYNPTSGNVYYDGKDIFKYNHAEQKEFCKKVQMIFQNPYSSLNPRMTVKDIVGEGLKQHGMSTKDADAKVEQLLATVGLNKDHMSRFPHEFSGGQRQRIGIARALSVDPEFIICDEPISALDVS
;
A
#
# COMPACT_ATOMS: atom_id res chain seq x y z
N LYS A 1 -0.60 -25.23 18.96
CA LYS A 1 0.49 -24.57 18.20
C LYS A 1 0.17 -23.09 18.19
N LYS A 2 1.04 -22.22 18.72
CA LYS A 2 0.88 -20.76 18.58
C LYS A 2 0.89 -20.43 17.08
N LYS A 3 -0.15 -19.74 16.57
CA LYS A 3 -0.16 -19.25 15.19
C LYS A 3 1.02 -18.28 15.03
N GLN A 4 1.82 -18.46 13.99
CA GLN A 4 2.86 -17.51 13.64
C GLN A 4 2.20 -16.24 13.05
N PRO A 5 2.56 -15.04 13.49
CA PRO A 5 2.04 -13.82 12.89
C PRO A 5 2.52 -13.67 11.44
N LEU A 6 1.66 -13.16 10.58
CA LEU A 6 2.02 -12.80 9.20
C LEU A 6 2.92 -11.57 9.18
N VAL A 7 2.55 -10.56 9.97
CA VAL A 7 3.35 -9.35 10.15
C VAL A 7 3.61 -9.17 11.63
N GLN A 8 4.85 -8.88 11.99
CA GLN A 8 5.25 -8.58 13.35
C GLN A 8 6.06 -7.29 13.39
N VAL A 9 5.60 -6.32 14.15
CA VAL A 9 6.28 -5.06 14.41
C VAL A 9 6.87 -5.12 15.82
N LYS A 10 8.17 -4.86 15.97
CA LYS A 10 8.88 -4.94 17.25
C LYS A 10 9.67 -3.66 17.53
N ASN A 11 9.29 -2.98 18.61
CA ASN A 11 9.96 -1.78 19.13
C ASN A 11 10.27 -0.76 18.02
N LEU A 12 9.32 -0.61 17.06
CA LEU A 12 9.50 0.22 15.89
C LEU A 12 9.55 1.68 16.28
N CYS A 13 10.63 2.36 15.89
CA CYS A 13 10.77 3.81 16.00
C CYS A 13 11.06 4.41 14.63
N LYS A 14 10.40 5.53 14.33
CA LYS A 14 10.72 6.36 13.18
C LYS A 14 10.72 7.82 13.57
N TYR A 15 11.89 8.42 13.53
CA TYR A 15 12.14 9.81 13.86
C TYR A 15 12.57 10.57 12.61
N PHE A 16 12.13 11.82 12.50
CA PHE A 16 12.51 12.73 11.43
C PHE A 16 13.23 13.93 12.03
N GLU A 17 14.41 14.24 11.53
CA GLU A 17 15.11 15.46 11.86
C GLU A 17 14.45 16.65 11.16
N ILE A 18 13.83 17.57 11.93
CA ILE A 18 13.22 18.79 11.41
C ILE A 18 14.28 19.89 11.31
N SER A 19 15.15 19.97 12.31
CA SER A 19 16.27 20.91 12.37
C SER A 19 17.44 20.33 13.18
N ARG A 20 18.57 21.04 13.25
CA ARG A 20 19.73 20.61 14.06
C ARG A 20 19.42 20.40 15.56
N LYS A 21 18.29 20.96 16.04
CA LYS A 21 17.90 20.90 17.47
C LYS A 21 16.55 20.23 17.70
N GLU A 22 15.84 19.83 16.65
CA GLU A 22 14.48 19.34 16.76
C GLU A 22 14.27 18.06 15.97
N THR A 23 13.79 17.04 16.66
CA THR A 23 13.47 15.72 16.11
C THR A 23 12.00 15.40 16.35
N LEU A 24 11.27 15.09 15.28
CA LEU A 24 9.90 14.58 15.37
C LEU A 24 9.93 13.07 15.56
N LYS A 25 9.46 12.60 16.70
CA LYS A 25 9.23 11.17 16.95
C LYS A 25 7.86 10.77 16.39
N ALA A 26 7.83 10.44 15.10
CA ALA A 26 6.58 10.09 14.42
C ALA A 26 6.06 8.71 14.85
N VAL A 27 6.94 7.76 15.10
CA VAL A 27 6.64 6.43 15.68
C VAL A 27 7.65 6.19 16.78
N ASP A 28 7.18 5.85 17.99
CA ASP A 28 8.03 5.66 19.16
C ASP A 28 7.63 4.37 19.89
N ASP A 29 8.51 3.38 19.86
CA ASP A 29 8.41 2.06 20.52
C ASP A 29 7.12 1.28 20.22
N LEU A 30 6.71 1.20 18.95
CA LEU A 30 5.49 0.51 18.56
C LEU A 30 5.74 -0.99 18.40
N THR A 31 4.91 -1.81 19.07
CA THR A 31 4.98 -3.28 19.00
C THR A 31 3.58 -3.88 18.86
N PHE A 32 3.36 -4.69 17.82
CA PHE A 32 2.13 -5.47 17.61
C PHE A 32 2.34 -6.57 16.56
N ASP A 33 1.43 -7.53 16.57
CA ASP A 33 1.38 -8.65 15.62
C ASP A 33 0.09 -8.60 14.81
N ILE A 34 0.15 -9.03 13.55
CA ILE A 34 -1.01 -9.23 12.66
C ILE A 34 -0.98 -10.66 12.15
N TYR A 35 -2.10 -11.37 12.29
CA TYR A 35 -2.22 -12.75 11.85
C TYR A 35 -2.95 -12.84 10.50
N LYS A 36 -2.72 -13.94 9.77
CA LYS A 36 -3.38 -14.16 8.48
C LYS A 36 -4.91 -14.21 8.65
N GLY A 37 -5.61 -13.41 7.83
CA GLY A 37 -7.07 -13.25 7.88
C GLY A 37 -7.57 -12.30 8.97
N GLU A 38 -6.67 -11.58 9.65
CA GLU A 38 -7.00 -10.58 10.66
C GLU A 38 -7.05 -9.18 10.04
N THR A 39 -7.95 -8.35 10.54
CA THR A 39 -8.00 -6.91 10.25
C THR A 39 -7.62 -6.15 11.51
N VAL A 40 -6.56 -5.36 11.45
CA VAL A 40 -6.06 -4.53 12.54
C VAL A 40 -6.21 -3.07 12.18
N SER A 41 -6.75 -2.26 13.08
CA SER A 41 -6.89 -0.81 12.91
C SER A 41 -5.95 -0.06 13.85
N LEU A 42 -5.17 0.87 13.28
CA LEU A 42 -4.42 1.85 14.04
C LEU A 42 -5.28 3.12 14.21
N VAL A 43 -5.67 3.41 15.43
CA VAL A 43 -6.51 4.56 15.76
C VAL A 43 -5.69 5.61 16.52
N GLY A 44 -5.93 6.88 16.22
CA GLY A 44 -5.26 8.00 16.87
C GLY A 44 -5.56 9.31 16.15
N GLU A 45 -5.19 10.43 16.77
CA GLU A 45 -5.37 11.78 16.21
C GLU A 45 -4.63 11.97 14.87
N SER A 46 -5.04 12.99 14.11
CA SER A 46 -4.32 13.36 12.89
C SER A 46 -2.86 13.72 13.22
N GLY A 47 -1.91 13.23 12.41
CA GLY A 47 -0.48 13.49 12.63
C GLY A 47 0.21 12.62 13.69
N CYS A 48 -0.50 11.68 14.35
CA CYS A 48 0.08 10.82 15.39
C CYS A 48 0.95 9.66 14.87
N GLY A 49 1.32 9.65 13.58
CA GLY A 49 2.26 8.66 13.02
C GLY A 49 1.63 7.43 12.35
N LYS A 50 0.31 7.35 12.19
CA LYS A 50 -0.38 6.21 11.53
C LYS A 50 0.16 5.95 10.12
N SER A 51 0.14 6.96 9.27
CA SER A 51 0.66 6.87 7.89
C SER A 51 2.15 6.56 7.86
N THR A 52 2.93 7.11 8.79
CA THR A 52 4.37 6.83 8.92
C THR A 52 4.60 5.37 9.29
N THR A 53 3.81 4.81 10.20
CA THR A 53 3.86 3.38 10.56
C THR A 53 3.60 2.52 9.33
N GLY A 54 2.49 2.74 8.61
CA GLY A 54 2.15 2.00 7.40
C GLY A 54 3.26 2.06 6.34
N ARG A 55 3.81 3.24 6.07
CA ARG A 55 4.90 3.42 5.09
C ARG A 55 6.21 2.76 5.52
N THR A 56 6.49 2.71 6.82
CA THR A 56 7.65 1.98 7.35
C THR A 56 7.46 0.47 7.22
N MET A 57 6.23 -0.03 7.45
CA MET A 57 5.90 -1.46 7.33
C MET A 57 6.01 -1.99 5.90
N ILE A 58 5.95 -1.15 4.88
CA ILE A 58 6.17 -1.53 3.47
C ILE A 58 7.56 -1.11 2.95
N LYS A 59 8.44 -0.69 3.85
CA LYS A 59 9.82 -0.27 3.52
C LYS A 59 9.91 0.97 2.60
N LEU A 60 8.90 1.84 2.61
CA LEU A 60 9.02 3.20 2.02
C LEU A 60 9.86 4.12 2.88
N TYR A 61 9.89 3.88 4.20
CA TYR A 61 10.81 4.52 5.13
C TYR A 61 11.66 3.47 5.83
N ASN A 62 12.94 3.79 6.01
CA ASN A 62 13.78 3.02 6.92
C ASN A 62 13.45 3.40 8.37
N PRO A 63 13.39 2.45 9.30
CA PRO A 63 13.19 2.75 10.71
C PRO A 63 14.41 3.46 11.30
N THR A 64 14.18 4.21 12.36
CA THR A 64 15.27 4.73 13.21
C THR A 64 15.83 3.60 14.08
N SER A 65 14.94 2.76 14.60
CA SER A 65 15.25 1.53 15.32
C SER A 65 14.06 0.57 15.31
N GLY A 66 14.25 -0.65 15.81
CA GLY A 66 13.23 -1.69 15.77
C GLY A 66 13.17 -2.42 14.44
N ASN A 67 12.26 -3.37 14.33
CA ASN A 67 12.17 -4.27 13.20
C ASN A 67 10.72 -4.50 12.76
N VAL A 68 10.55 -4.81 11.48
CA VAL A 68 9.31 -5.33 10.92
C VAL A 68 9.62 -6.67 10.27
N TYR A 69 8.87 -7.69 10.66
CA TYR A 69 9.00 -9.04 10.09
C TYR A 69 7.76 -9.36 9.27
N TYR A 70 7.96 -9.91 8.10
CA TYR A 70 6.92 -10.50 7.27
C TYR A 70 7.20 -11.99 7.12
N ASP A 71 6.25 -12.83 7.51
CA ASP A 71 6.40 -14.29 7.56
C ASP A 71 7.69 -14.74 8.27
N GLY A 72 7.99 -14.09 9.41
CA GLY A 72 9.15 -14.36 10.26
C GLY A 72 10.48 -13.80 9.78
N LYS A 73 10.54 -13.11 8.64
CA LYS A 73 11.77 -12.57 8.05
C LYS A 73 11.79 -11.04 8.11
N ASP A 74 12.90 -10.47 8.59
CA ASP A 74 13.10 -9.02 8.69
C ASP A 74 13.12 -8.36 7.30
N ILE A 75 12.14 -7.50 7.01
CA ILE A 75 11.98 -6.86 5.70
C ILE A 75 13.15 -5.93 5.34
N PHE A 76 13.82 -5.36 6.35
CA PHE A 76 14.93 -4.43 6.12
C PHE A 76 16.24 -5.15 5.72
N LYS A 77 16.28 -6.48 5.86
CA LYS A 77 17.40 -7.34 5.46
C LYS A 77 17.17 -8.05 4.12
N TYR A 78 16.05 -7.75 3.43
CA TYR A 78 15.74 -8.35 2.14
C TYR A 78 16.76 -7.96 1.07
N ASN A 79 17.20 -8.95 0.29
CA ASN A 79 17.90 -8.73 -0.97
C ASN A 79 16.90 -8.26 -2.07
N HIS A 80 17.41 -7.95 -3.26
CA HIS A 80 16.60 -7.42 -4.35
C HIS A 80 15.46 -8.37 -4.79
N ALA A 81 15.71 -9.67 -4.87
CA ALA A 81 14.70 -10.65 -5.26
C ALA A 81 13.60 -10.79 -4.19
N GLU A 82 13.98 -10.84 -2.91
CA GLU A 82 13.06 -10.88 -1.78
C GLU A 82 12.22 -9.62 -1.68
N GLN A 83 12.83 -8.45 -1.94
CA GLN A 83 12.11 -7.18 -1.98
C GLN A 83 11.05 -7.16 -3.10
N LYS A 84 11.37 -7.70 -4.29
CA LYS A 84 10.43 -7.79 -5.40
C LYS A 84 9.23 -8.68 -5.05
N GLU A 85 9.45 -9.83 -4.43
CA GLU A 85 8.38 -10.71 -3.95
C GLU A 85 7.56 -10.07 -2.85
N PHE A 86 8.21 -9.38 -1.90
CA PHE A 86 7.52 -8.66 -0.83
C PHE A 86 6.60 -7.58 -1.39
N CYS A 87 7.05 -6.78 -2.36
CA CYS A 87 6.22 -5.76 -3.02
C CYS A 87 5.00 -6.34 -3.74
N LYS A 88 5.04 -7.60 -4.21
CA LYS A 88 3.88 -8.28 -4.76
C LYS A 88 2.88 -8.67 -3.68
N LYS A 89 3.39 -9.21 -2.56
CA LYS A 89 2.57 -9.75 -1.47
C LYS A 89 1.96 -8.69 -0.57
N VAL A 90 2.60 -7.53 -0.49
CA VAL A 90 2.19 -6.44 0.40
C VAL A 90 1.97 -5.17 -0.39
N GLN A 91 0.75 -4.66 -0.32
CA GLN A 91 0.33 -3.47 -1.07
C GLN A 91 -0.19 -2.38 -0.14
N MET A 92 -0.16 -1.13 -0.60
CA MET A 92 -0.69 0.01 0.13
C MET A 92 -1.70 0.79 -0.72
N ILE A 93 -2.84 1.10 -0.11
CA ILE A 93 -3.83 2.05 -0.64
C ILE A 93 -3.59 3.38 0.07
N PHE A 94 -3.20 4.38 -0.69
CA PHE A 94 -2.81 5.69 -0.17
C PHE A 94 -4.03 6.59 0.08
N GLN A 95 -3.92 7.46 1.09
CA GLN A 95 -4.94 8.43 1.48
C GLN A 95 -5.33 9.37 0.33
N ASN A 96 -4.34 9.88 -0.43
CA ASN A 96 -4.59 10.85 -1.49
C ASN A 96 -4.61 10.17 -2.88
N PRO A 97 -5.80 9.99 -3.48
CA PRO A 97 -5.92 9.38 -4.81
C PRO A 97 -5.35 10.25 -5.93
N TYR A 98 -5.21 11.57 -5.71
CA TYR A 98 -4.68 12.48 -6.74
C TYR A 98 -3.18 12.33 -6.92
N SER A 99 -2.42 12.17 -5.83
CA SER A 99 -0.97 12.03 -5.87
C SER A 99 -0.48 10.58 -6.04
N SER A 100 -1.38 9.60 -5.88
CA SER A 100 -1.01 8.19 -5.94
C SER A 100 -1.02 7.59 -7.35
N LEU A 101 -1.63 8.28 -8.33
CA LEU A 101 -1.74 7.83 -9.71
C LEU A 101 -0.86 8.70 -10.62
N ASN A 102 -0.08 8.07 -11.50
CA ASN A 102 0.72 8.81 -12.48
C ASN A 102 -0.20 9.46 -13.53
N PRO A 103 -0.25 10.80 -13.64
CA PRO A 103 -1.19 11.49 -14.53
C PRO A 103 -0.89 11.29 -16.03
N ARG A 104 0.31 10.76 -16.36
CA ARG A 104 0.73 10.50 -17.73
C ARG A 104 0.46 9.09 -18.22
N MET A 105 -0.08 8.24 -17.36
CA MET A 105 -0.42 6.85 -17.68
C MET A 105 -1.93 6.68 -17.79
N THR A 106 -2.36 5.79 -18.69
CA THR A 106 -3.76 5.38 -18.75
C THR A 106 -4.13 4.51 -17.55
N VAL A 107 -5.41 4.41 -17.23
CA VAL A 107 -5.92 3.53 -16.15
C VAL A 107 -5.43 2.09 -16.35
N LYS A 108 -5.47 1.60 -17.60
CA LYS A 108 -4.97 0.26 -17.96
C LYS A 108 -3.50 0.09 -17.58
N ASP A 109 -2.67 1.07 -17.88
CA ASP A 109 -1.25 0.99 -17.59
C ASP A 109 -0.96 1.09 -16.10
N ILE A 110 -1.69 1.95 -15.38
CA ILE A 110 -1.56 2.10 -13.92
C ILE A 110 -1.91 0.79 -13.19
N VAL A 111 -3.05 0.20 -13.51
CA VAL A 111 -3.54 -1.02 -12.85
C VAL A 111 -2.72 -2.25 -13.30
N GLY A 112 -2.33 -2.29 -14.57
CA GLY A 112 -1.59 -3.41 -15.17
C GLY A 112 -0.07 -3.37 -14.96
N GLU A 113 0.49 -2.27 -14.44
CA GLU A 113 1.94 -2.12 -14.28
C GLU A 113 2.58 -3.23 -13.45
N GLY A 114 2.00 -3.51 -12.28
CA GLY A 114 2.48 -4.58 -11.40
C GLY A 114 2.41 -5.97 -12.06
N LEU A 115 1.35 -6.25 -12.82
CA LEU A 115 1.17 -7.50 -13.54
C LEU A 115 2.29 -7.71 -14.57
N LYS A 116 2.58 -6.68 -15.37
CA LYS A 116 3.63 -6.70 -16.40
C LYS A 116 5.03 -6.85 -15.78
N GLN A 117 5.30 -6.15 -14.67
CA GLN A 117 6.57 -6.27 -13.93
C GLN A 117 6.81 -7.67 -13.36
N HIS A 118 5.73 -8.41 -13.07
CA HIS A 118 5.80 -9.81 -12.64
C HIS A 118 5.70 -10.83 -13.79
N GLY A 119 5.86 -10.39 -15.05
CA GLY A 119 6.01 -11.26 -16.21
C GLY A 119 4.71 -11.67 -16.89
N MET A 120 3.57 -11.05 -16.55
CA MET A 120 2.31 -11.33 -17.26
C MET A 120 2.33 -10.73 -18.66
N SER A 121 1.81 -11.47 -19.65
CA SER A 121 1.68 -10.94 -21.01
C SER A 121 0.75 -9.71 -21.04
N THR A 122 0.96 -8.79 -21.99
CA THR A 122 0.09 -7.62 -22.13
C THR A 122 -1.38 -7.98 -22.30
N LYS A 123 -1.65 -9.02 -23.10
CA LYS A 123 -3.02 -9.49 -23.35
C LYS A 123 -3.70 -10.00 -22.07
N ASP A 124 -2.99 -10.80 -21.28
CA ASP A 124 -3.53 -11.35 -20.03
C ASP A 124 -3.67 -10.28 -18.95
N ALA A 125 -2.70 -9.35 -18.90
CA ALA A 125 -2.76 -8.20 -18.01
C ALA A 125 -3.97 -7.30 -18.33
N ASP A 126 -4.23 -7.00 -19.60
CA ASP A 126 -5.38 -6.19 -20.02
C ASP A 126 -6.71 -6.88 -19.65
N ALA A 127 -6.82 -8.19 -19.85
CA ALA A 127 -8.01 -8.95 -19.46
C ALA A 127 -8.22 -8.93 -17.94
N LYS A 128 -7.16 -9.08 -17.13
CA LYS A 128 -7.25 -8.99 -15.67
C LYS A 128 -7.60 -7.58 -15.21
N VAL A 129 -7.06 -6.55 -15.84
CA VAL A 129 -7.41 -5.14 -15.55
C VAL A 129 -8.89 -4.89 -15.79
N GLU A 130 -9.45 -5.36 -16.92
CA GLU A 130 -10.89 -5.23 -17.21
C GLU A 130 -11.75 -5.84 -16.07
N GLN A 131 -11.41 -7.05 -15.62
CA GLN A 131 -12.11 -7.71 -14.51
C GLN A 131 -11.99 -6.93 -13.20
N LEU A 132 -10.80 -6.41 -12.88
CA LEU A 132 -10.56 -5.63 -11.66
C LEU A 132 -11.34 -4.32 -11.67
N LEU A 133 -11.39 -3.62 -12.81
CA LEU A 133 -12.18 -2.40 -12.94
C LEU A 133 -13.67 -2.68 -12.70
N ALA A 134 -14.20 -3.77 -13.26
CA ALA A 134 -15.58 -4.18 -12.99
C ALA A 134 -15.82 -4.47 -11.50
N THR A 135 -14.87 -5.12 -10.82
CA THR A 135 -14.95 -5.40 -9.38
C THR A 135 -15.05 -4.13 -8.53
N VAL A 136 -14.39 -3.04 -8.94
CA VAL A 136 -14.44 -1.76 -8.23
C VAL A 136 -15.53 -0.82 -8.79
N GLY A 137 -16.43 -1.32 -9.64
CA GLY A 137 -17.55 -0.55 -10.21
C GLY A 137 -17.17 0.46 -11.29
N LEU A 138 -16.11 0.18 -12.05
CA LEU A 138 -15.68 0.94 -13.21
C LEU A 138 -15.89 0.11 -14.49
N ASN A 139 -16.03 0.79 -15.63
CA ASN A 139 -16.30 0.16 -16.92
C ASN A 139 -15.02 -0.09 -17.72
N LYS A 140 -15.09 -1.01 -18.69
CA LYS A 140 -14.03 -1.27 -19.66
C LYS A 140 -13.58 -0.01 -20.41
N ASP A 141 -14.52 0.88 -20.79
CA ASP A 141 -14.22 2.11 -21.52
C ASP A 141 -13.33 3.08 -20.72
N HIS A 142 -13.23 2.88 -19.40
CA HIS A 142 -12.33 3.64 -18.53
C HIS A 142 -10.87 3.25 -18.69
N MET A 143 -10.55 2.10 -19.30
CA MET A 143 -9.18 1.59 -19.44
C MET A 143 -8.25 2.53 -20.20
N SER A 144 -8.76 3.20 -21.23
CA SER A 144 -7.99 4.11 -22.10
C SER A 144 -7.91 5.54 -21.60
N ARG A 145 -8.63 5.87 -20.52
CA ARG A 145 -8.69 7.22 -19.97
C ARG A 145 -7.52 7.48 -19.02
N PHE A 146 -7.25 8.78 -18.78
CA PHE A 146 -6.23 9.27 -17.87
C PHE A 146 -6.84 9.65 -16.52
N PRO A 147 -6.03 9.66 -15.42
CA PRO A 147 -6.54 9.98 -14.08
C PRO A 147 -7.30 11.31 -13.97
N HIS A 148 -6.91 12.34 -14.71
CA HIS A 148 -7.56 13.66 -14.66
C HIS A 148 -9.01 13.65 -15.17
N GLU A 149 -9.43 12.62 -15.91
CA GLU A 149 -10.79 12.45 -16.42
C GLU A 149 -11.75 11.83 -15.39
N PHE A 150 -11.29 11.56 -14.16
CA PHE A 150 -12.06 10.88 -13.13
C PHE A 150 -12.25 11.75 -11.88
N SER A 151 -13.37 11.52 -11.18
CA SER A 151 -13.62 12.07 -9.85
C SER A 151 -12.64 11.51 -8.80
N GLY A 152 -12.56 12.16 -7.64
CA GLY A 152 -11.73 11.67 -6.52
C GLY A 152 -12.09 10.24 -6.11
N GLY A 153 -13.38 9.93 -5.97
CA GLY A 153 -13.84 8.58 -5.62
C GLY A 153 -13.51 7.53 -6.69
N GLN A 154 -13.62 7.88 -7.97
CA GLN A 154 -13.23 7.00 -9.08
C GLN A 154 -11.70 6.76 -9.09
N ARG A 155 -10.89 7.79 -8.84
CA ARG A 155 -9.42 7.64 -8.70
C ARG A 155 -9.06 6.74 -7.52
N GLN A 156 -9.79 6.82 -6.42
CA GLN A 156 -9.61 5.92 -5.28
C GLN A 156 -9.88 4.47 -5.69
N ARG A 157 -10.95 4.22 -6.46
CA ARG A 157 -11.27 2.87 -6.98
C ARG A 157 -10.19 2.36 -7.93
N ILE A 158 -9.59 3.22 -8.75
CA ILE A 158 -8.44 2.86 -9.59
C ILE A 158 -7.24 2.46 -8.72
N GLY A 159 -6.96 3.20 -7.65
CA GLY A 159 -5.91 2.89 -6.68
C GLY A 159 -6.14 1.54 -5.98
N ILE A 160 -7.39 1.23 -5.63
CA ILE A 160 -7.79 -0.06 -5.07
C ILE A 160 -7.57 -1.19 -6.10
N ALA A 161 -8.03 -1.01 -7.34
CA ALA A 161 -7.84 -1.99 -8.41
C ALA A 161 -6.35 -2.27 -8.66
N ARG A 162 -5.50 -1.23 -8.64
CA ARG A 162 -4.04 -1.36 -8.75
C ARG A 162 -3.47 -2.19 -7.61
N ALA A 163 -3.86 -1.93 -6.37
CA ALA A 163 -3.37 -2.68 -5.22
C ALA A 163 -3.79 -4.16 -5.27
N LEU A 164 -5.01 -4.44 -5.72
CA LEU A 164 -5.53 -5.80 -5.86
C LEU A 164 -4.96 -6.58 -7.06
N SER A 165 -4.37 -5.89 -8.04
CA SER A 165 -3.96 -6.51 -9.32
C SER A 165 -2.97 -7.66 -9.16
N VAL A 166 -2.06 -7.56 -8.20
CA VAL A 166 -1.00 -8.55 -7.94
C VAL A 166 -1.41 -9.64 -6.93
N ASP A 167 -2.68 -9.72 -6.55
CA ASP A 167 -3.23 -10.68 -5.57
C ASP A 167 -2.45 -10.65 -4.23
N PRO A 168 -2.41 -9.51 -3.52
CA PRO A 168 -1.61 -9.36 -2.32
C PRO A 168 -2.13 -10.20 -1.16
N GLU A 169 -1.23 -10.65 -0.28
CA GLU A 169 -1.56 -11.34 0.97
C GLU A 169 -1.87 -10.35 2.12
N PHE A 170 -1.35 -9.12 2.03
CA PHE A 170 -1.53 -8.08 3.04
C PHE A 170 -1.72 -6.71 2.40
N ILE A 171 -2.70 -5.96 2.87
CA ILE A 171 -3.00 -4.61 2.37
C ILE A 171 -2.99 -3.64 3.55
N ILE A 172 -2.27 -2.55 3.40
CA ILE A 172 -2.31 -1.40 4.31
C ILE A 172 -3.18 -0.32 3.68
N CYS A 173 -4.22 0.11 4.40
CA CYS A 173 -5.09 1.20 3.98
C CYS A 173 -4.78 2.45 4.81
N ASP A 174 -4.28 3.50 4.15
CA ASP A 174 -3.99 4.79 4.77
C ASP A 174 -5.19 5.73 4.56
N GLU A 175 -6.11 5.76 5.54
CA GLU A 175 -7.34 6.57 5.56
C GLU A 175 -8.12 6.58 4.21
N PRO A 176 -8.49 5.42 3.64
CA PRO A 176 -9.06 5.36 2.30
C PRO A 176 -10.46 5.98 2.19
N ILE A 177 -11.10 6.31 3.31
CA ILE A 177 -12.52 6.72 3.38
C ILE A 177 -12.70 8.24 3.42
N SER A 178 -11.66 9.02 3.70
CA SER A 178 -11.75 10.49 3.76
C SER A 178 -12.12 11.17 2.44
N ALA A 179 -12.00 10.45 1.31
CA ALA A 179 -12.35 10.92 -0.02
C ALA A 179 -13.72 10.39 -0.54
N LEU A 180 -14.41 9.57 0.23
CA LEU A 180 -15.77 9.15 -0.03
C LEU A 180 -16.70 10.15 0.66
N ASP A 181 -17.20 11.14 -0.08
CA ASP A 181 -18.31 11.96 0.35
C ASP A 181 -19.46 11.04 0.76
N VAL A 182 -19.73 10.97 2.05
CA VAL A 182 -20.95 10.42 2.61
C VAL A 182 -22.00 11.51 2.47
N SER A 183 -22.55 11.64 1.26
CA SER A 183 -23.75 12.42 1.01
C SER A 183 -24.94 11.49 0.88
#